data_472e0510c00f97c8604461ca6344eff3
#
_entry.id   472e0510c00f97c8604461ca6344eff3
#
_cell.length_a   1.000
_cell.length_b   1.000
_cell.length_c   1.000
_cell.angle_alpha   90.00
_cell.angle_beta   90.00
_cell.angle_gamma   90.00
#
_symmetry.space_group_name_H-M   'P 1'
#
loop_
_entity.id
_entity.type
_entity.pdbx_description
1 polymer ?
#
loop_
_entity_poly.entity_id
_entity_poly.type
_entity_poly.pdbx_seq_one_letter_code
_entity_poly.pdbx_strand_id
1 'polypeptide(L)'
;MLLRQLVRMAEETVAKKPRIGSPVIGTHNGHFHADEALAVYLLRLLPSYSHSNLIRTRDPAVLGTCHTVVDVGGEYDAANNRYDHHQRTFSTTFPGYKTKLSSAGLVYMHFGRDIIANQMSVPKDHKDVDLLYNKIYADFIEAIDANDNGIASYDPEAVAAASIEKRFRDGGITITSVVGDMNYPDATSSEEPQEEDALFAQASTFIGSVFSRKLRHACSSWLPAWNTVQAAYASRREVHPSGRILVLPQGGVPWKEHLYNFEREAAGSDSEAEQVYYVLYPESATEGAKWRVQCVSVNEGSFVSRKPLPESWRGVRDADLDGVLAAESGAPKIPEGAVFVHASGFIGGHQTREGAYAMAVRSLAQ
;
A
#
# COMPACT_ATOMS: atom_id res chain seq x y z
N MET A 1 14.00 -24.46 8.17
CA MET A 1 14.92 -23.36 8.53
C MET A 1 14.20 -22.04 8.77
N LEU A 2 13.29 -21.63 7.91
CA LEU A 2 12.51 -20.38 8.04
C LEU A 2 11.65 -20.28 9.33
N LEU A 3 11.01 -21.38 9.73
CA LEU A 3 10.15 -21.40 10.93
C LEU A 3 10.93 -21.18 12.24
N ARG A 4 12.19 -21.63 12.30
CA ARG A 4 13.08 -21.40 13.45
C ARG A 4 13.63 -19.97 13.52
N GLN A 5 13.70 -19.26 12.39
CA GLN A 5 14.07 -17.83 12.37
C GLN A 5 12.90 -16.94 12.80
N LEU A 6 11.65 -17.28 12.43
CA LEU A 6 10.46 -16.56 12.88
C LEU A 6 10.21 -16.70 14.38
N VAL A 7 10.44 -17.88 14.95
CA VAL A 7 10.35 -18.12 16.40
C VAL A 7 11.47 -17.37 17.14
N ARG A 8 12.67 -17.30 16.59
CA ARG A 8 13.78 -16.56 17.22
C ARG A 8 13.58 -15.03 17.20
N MET A 9 12.86 -14.49 16.22
CA MET A 9 12.49 -13.06 16.19
C MET A 9 11.35 -12.73 17.18
N ALA A 10 10.52 -13.72 17.56
CA ALA A 10 9.49 -13.56 18.59
C ALA A 10 10.06 -13.67 20.03
N GLU A 11 11.15 -14.41 20.21
CA GLU A 11 11.80 -14.56 21.53
C GLU A 11 12.74 -13.39 21.90
N GLU A 12 13.09 -12.50 20.97
CA GLU A 12 13.90 -11.30 21.26
C GLU A 12 13.08 -10.11 21.77
N THR A 13 11.79 -10.23 21.95
CA THR A 13 10.96 -9.28 22.70
C THR A 13 11.02 -9.51 24.22
N VAL A 14 12.14 -9.95 24.74
CA VAL A 14 12.43 -9.84 26.18
C VAL A 14 12.52 -8.35 26.49
N ALA A 15 11.63 -7.85 27.35
CA ALA A 15 11.60 -6.49 27.85
C ALA A 15 13.02 -6.04 28.24
N LYS A 16 13.69 -5.30 27.35
CA LYS A 16 15.01 -4.72 27.64
C LYS A 16 14.82 -3.74 28.77
N LYS A 17 15.53 -3.95 29.88
CA LYS A 17 15.52 -3.01 31.02
C LYS A 17 15.70 -1.57 30.53
N PRO A 18 14.87 -0.62 31.05
CA PRO A 18 14.96 0.78 30.66
C PRO A 18 16.36 1.32 30.90
N ARG A 19 16.93 1.97 29.91
CA ARG A 19 18.14 2.77 30.10
C ARG A 19 17.75 4.08 30.79
N ILE A 20 18.46 4.43 31.85
CA ILE A 20 18.30 5.74 32.50
C ILE A 20 18.53 6.82 31.45
N GLY A 21 17.51 7.66 31.20
CA GLY A 21 17.55 8.74 30.20
C GLY A 21 16.82 8.47 28.87
N SER A 22 16.16 7.31 28.69
CA SER A 22 15.29 7.10 27.52
C SER A 22 14.01 7.93 27.63
N PRO A 23 13.50 8.53 26.52
CA PRO A 23 12.25 9.28 26.56
C PRO A 23 11.08 8.38 26.98
N VAL A 24 10.14 8.96 27.73
CA VAL A 24 8.89 8.31 28.12
C VAL A 24 7.80 8.77 27.19
N ILE A 25 7.06 7.84 26.58
CA ILE A 25 5.87 8.10 25.79
C ILE A 25 4.65 7.90 26.70
N GLY A 26 3.74 8.87 26.74
CA GLY A 26 2.45 8.79 27.41
C GLY A 26 1.33 8.61 26.39
N THR A 27 0.35 7.74 26.70
CA THR A 27 -0.93 7.64 26.00
C THR A 27 -2.04 7.23 26.94
N HIS A 28 -3.29 7.20 26.49
CA HIS A 28 -4.41 6.82 27.36
C HIS A 28 -4.39 5.33 27.73
N ASN A 29 -4.99 5.00 28.84
CA ASN A 29 -5.32 3.64 29.27
C ASN A 29 -6.75 3.28 28.89
N GLY A 30 -7.16 2.04 29.11
CA GLY A 30 -8.43 1.47 28.68
C GLY A 30 -8.34 0.95 27.25
N HIS A 31 -9.50 0.82 26.59
CA HIS A 31 -9.55 0.35 25.20
C HIS A 31 -8.67 1.21 24.31
N PHE A 32 -7.87 0.53 23.50
CA PHE A 32 -6.95 1.17 22.56
C PHE A 32 -7.46 1.06 21.11
N HIS A 33 -6.94 1.97 20.27
CA HIS A 33 -7.27 2.07 18.86
C HIS A 33 -6.03 1.86 17.98
N ALA A 34 -6.25 1.82 16.69
CA ALA A 34 -5.17 1.74 15.71
C ALA A 34 -4.29 3.00 15.70
N ASP A 35 -4.85 4.14 16.10
CA ASP A 35 -4.23 5.45 16.09
C ASP A 35 -3.01 5.49 17.03
N GLU A 36 -3.23 5.47 18.33
CA GLU A 36 -2.14 5.60 19.30
C GLU A 36 -1.22 4.38 19.31
N ALA A 37 -1.76 3.19 18.95
CA ALA A 37 -0.94 2.01 18.77
C ALA A 37 0.09 2.19 17.65
N LEU A 38 -0.31 2.82 16.52
CA LEU A 38 0.59 3.17 15.43
C LEU A 38 1.49 4.34 15.80
N ALA A 39 0.97 5.39 16.44
CA ALA A 39 1.75 6.56 16.86
C ALA A 39 2.96 6.16 17.72
N VAL A 40 2.74 5.29 18.73
CA VAL A 40 3.81 4.74 19.58
C VAL A 40 4.83 3.94 18.76
N TYR A 41 4.37 3.12 17.82
CA TYR A 41 5.27 2.36 16.97
C TYR A 41 6.12 3.26 16.08
N LEU A 42 5.52 4.26 15.44
CA LEU A 42 6.22 5.22 14.58
C LEU A 42 7.33 5.96 15.35
N LEU A 43 7.03 6.43 16.55
CA LEU A 43 8.05 7.04 17.41
C LEU A 43 9.20 6.08 17.68
N ARG A 44 8.92 4.80 18.01
CA ARG A 44 9.94 3.78 18.29
C ARG A 44 10.80 3.38 17.09
N LEU A 45 10.42 3.71 15.87
CA LEU A 45 11.29 3.59 14.69
C LEU A 45 12.43 4.62 14.69
N LEU A 46 12.32 5.69 15.46
CA LEU A 46 13.38 6.69 15.58
C LEU A 46 14.45 6.23 16.58
N PRO A 47 15.74 6.42 16.29
CA PRO A 47 16.82 6.04 17.19
C PRO A 47 16.67 6.60 18.61
N SER A 48 16.18 7.85 18.74
CA SER A 48 15.94 8.53 20.03
C SER A 48 14.86 7.87 20.88
N TYR A 49 13.88 7.17 20.26
CA TYR A 49 12.77 6.51 20.93
C TYR A 49 12.86 4.99 20.97
N SER A 50 13.87 4.39 20.36
CA SER A 50 14.00 2.93 20.21
C SER A 50 13.96 2.13 21.52
N HIS A 51 14.26 2.79 22.64
CA HIS A 51 14.21 2.22 24.01
C HIS A 51 13.27 3.01 24.92
N SER A 52 12.28 3.74 24.35
CA SER A 52 11.32 4.51 25.12
C SER A 52 10.46 3.62 26.02
N ASN A 53 10.23 4.09 27.24
CA ASN A 53 9.20 3.53 28.10
C ASN A 53 7.83 4.03 27.63
N LEU A 54 6.80 3.22 27.88
CA LEU A 54 5.42 3.60 27.66
C LEU A 54 4.69 3.68 28.99
N ILE A 55 3.91 4.73 29.19
CA ILE A 55 2.97 4.89 30.30
C ILE A 55 1.59 5.10 29.70
N ARG A 56 0.63 4.24 30.06
CA ARG A 56 -0.77 4.39 29.65
C ARG A 56 -1.57 4.92 30.81
N THR A 57 -2.08 6.13 30.68
CA THR A 57 -2.80 6.83 31.78
C THR A 57 -3.60 8.00 31.23
N ARG A 58 -4.62 8.42 31.98
CA ARG A 58 -5.36 9.68 31.76
C ARG A 58 -5.07 10.71 32.84
N ASP A 59 -4.17 10.42 33.80
CA ASP A 59 -3.77 11.36 34.87
C ASP A 59 -2.88 12.46 34.27
N PRO A 60 -3.34 13.73 34.28
CA PRO A 60 -2.57 14.85 33.74
C PRO A 60 -1.23 15.08 34.45
N ALA A 61 -1.15 14.77 35.75
CA ALA A 61 0.09 14.93 36.52
C ALA A 61 1.17 13.95 36.04
N VAL A 62 0.78 12.71 35.72
CA VAL A 62 1.68 11.69 35.17
C VAL A 62 2.04 12.03 33.72
N LEU A 63 1.05 12.39 32.87
CA LEU A 63 1.28 12.82 31.50
C LEU A 63 2.23 14.01 31.40
N GLY A 64 2.15 14.94 32.34
CA GLY A 64 3.07 16.07 32.44
C GLY A 64 4.53 15.70 32.64
N THR A 65 4.83 14.48 33.14
CA THR A 65 6.20 13.96 33.28
C THR A 65 6.71 13.24 32.05
N CYS A 66 5.81 12.91 31.10
CA CYS A 66 6.18 12.21 29.86
C CYS A 66 6.88 13.16 28.91
N HIS A 67 7.93 12.67 28.26
CA HIS A 67 8.64 13.41 27.22
C HIS A 67 7.74 13.69 26.01
N THR A 68 6.98 12.70 25.58
CA THR A 68 6.06 12.77 24.43
C THR A 68 4.71 12.22 24.85
N VAL A 69 3.63 12.88 24.46
CA VAL A 69 2.27 12.42 24.72
C VAL A 69 1.51 12.34 23.41
N VAL A 70 0.81 11.20 23.20
CA VAL A 70 0.00 10.93 22.00
C VAL A 70 -1.42 10.53 22.43
N ASP A 71 -2.41 11.03 21.72
CA ASP A 71 -3.82 10.64 21.79
C ASP A 71 -4.46 10.80 23.19
N VAL A 72 -3.95 11.72 23.99
CA VAL A 72 -4.48 12.04 25.31
C VAL A 72 -3.97 13.41 25.77
N GLY A 73 -4.73 14.04 26.64
CA GLY A 73 -4.33 15.30 27.28
C GLY A 73 -4.99 16.53 26.66
N GLY A 74 -5.65 16.42 25.51
CA GLY A 74 -6.38 17.51 24.88
C GLY A 74 -5.48 18.61 24.32
N GLU A 75 -4.23 18.33 23.97
CA GLU A 75 -3.25 19.32 23.54
C GLU A 75 -2.50 18.88 22.28
N TYR A 76 -2.43 19.77 21.28
CA TYR A 76 -1.51 19.66 20.16
C TYR A 76 -0.49 20.80 20.24
N ASP A 77 0.72 20.47 20.65
CA ASP A 77 1.88 21.35 20.70
C ASP A 77 3.15 20.57 20.33
N ALA A 78 3.55 20.68 19.08
CA ALA A 78 4.71 19.96 18.56
C ALA A 78 6.03 20.40 19.21
N ALA A 79 6.12 21.65 19.69
CA ALA A 79 7.31 22.16 20.36
C ALA A 79 7.54 21.47 21.73
N ASN A 80 6.46 21.04 22.37
CA ASN A 80 6.47 20.31 23.63
C ASN A 80 6.18 18.82 23.48
N ASN A 81 6.21 18.28 22.24
CA ASN A 81 5.93 16.87 21.93
C ASN A 81 4.55 16.41 22.43
N ARG A 82 3.52 17.20 22.20
CA ARG A 82 2.11 16.88 22.49
C ARG A 82 1.36 16.69 21.19
N TYR A 83 0.84 15.49 20.95
CA TYR A 83 0.22 15.07 19.68
C TYR A 83 -1.15 14.45 19.93
N ASP A 84 -2.08 15.26 20.47
CA ASP A 84 -3.47 14.90 20.64
C ASP A 84 -4.35 15.72 19.68
N HIS A 85 -5.44 15.15 19.18
CA HIS A 85 -6.33 15.75 18.20
C HIS A 85 -7.77 15.96 18.69
N HIS A 86 -8.01 15.70 19.97
CA HIS A 86 -9.36 15.74 20.57
C HIS A 86 -9.89 17.14 20.89
N GLN A 87 -9.12 18.21 20.63
CA GLN A 87 -9.59 19.58 20.88
C GLN A 87 -10.72 19.94 19.91
N ARG A 88 -11.77 20.63 20.39
CA ARG A 88 -12.89 21.09 19.56
C ARG A 88 -12.48 21.93 18.36
N THR A 89 -11.40 22.69 18.49
CA THR A 89 -10.88 23.58 17.44
C THR A 89 -9.84 22.94 16.55
N PHE A 90 -9.49 21.67 16.81
CA PHE A 90 -8.46 20.99 16.03
C PHE A 90 -8.96 20.71 14.62
N SER A 91 -8.22 21.21 13.63
CA SER A 91 -8.54 21.08 12.20
C SER A 91 -7.31 20.83 11.33
N THR A 92 -6.18 20.46 11.95
CA THR A 92 -4.93 20.22 11.21
C THR A 92 -5.09 19.04 10.25
N THR A 93 -4.64 19.23 9.01
CA THR A 93 -4.65 18.23 7.96
C THR A 93 -3.25 18.02 7.42
N PHE A 94 -3.00 16.90 6.76
CA PHE A 94 -1.76 16.71 6.03
C PHE A 94 -1.72 17.66 4.80
N PRO A 95 -0.55 18.18 4.40
CA PRO A 95 -0.46 19.09 3.26
C PRO A 95 -1.06 18.48 1.97
N GLY A 96 -2.01 19.19 1.38
CA GLY A 96 -2.72 18.76 0.16
C GLY A 96 -3.93 17.86 0.40
N TYR A 97 -4.24 17.50 1.65
CA TYR A 97 -5.36 16.63 2.02
C TYR A 97 -6.43 17.37 2.82
N LYS A 98 -7.63 16.76 2.91
CA LYS A 98 -8.76 17.33 3.65
C LYS A 98 -9.07 16.51 4.92
N THR A 99 -8.50 15.33 5.06
CA THR A 99 -8.70 14.44 6.20
C THR A 99 -8.03 15.05 7.43
N LYS A 100 -8.81 15.22 8.50
CA LYS A 100 -8.32 15.67 9.80
C LYS A 100 -7.34 14.62 10.34
N LEU A 101 -6.17 15.06 10.82
CA LEU A 101 -5.19 14.15 11.37
C LEU A 101 -5.67 13.54 12.70
N SER A 102 -5.29 12.31 12.93
CA SER A 102 -5.26 11.63 14.22
C SER A 102 -3.88 11.78 14.87
N SER A 103 -3.66 11.18 16.02
CA SER A 103 -2.35 11.22 16.66
C SER A 103 -1.27 10.51 15.85
N ALA A 104 -1.59 9.40 15.17
CA ALA A 104 -0.67 8.77 14.22
C ALA A 104 -0.33 9.69 13.05
N GLY A 105 -1.33 10.37 12.49
CA GLY A 105 -1.13 11.35 11.44
C GLY A 105 -0.23 12.51 11.89
N LEU A 106 -0.43 13.02 13.10
CA LEU A 106 0.42 14.05 13.70
C LEU A 106 1.86 13.57 13.87
N VAL A 107 2.07 12.40 14.46
CA VAL A 107 3.41 11.80 14.62
C VAL A 107 4.04 11.58 13.23
N TYR A 108 3.29 11.07 12.26
CA TYR A 108 3.82 10.89 10.93
C TYR A 108 4.16 12.22 10.25
N MET A 109 3.32 13.24 10.37
CA MET A 109 3.57 14.58 9.81
C MET A 109 4.90 15.16 10.33
N HIS A 110 5.22 14.99 11.59
CA HIS A 110 6.44 15.53 12.20
C HIS A 110 7.67 14.65 12.00
N PHE A 111 7.53 13.34 12.05
CA PHE A 111 8.65 12.38 12.09
C PHE A 111 8.73 11.45 10.87
N GLY A 112 7.74 11.45 9.99
CA GLY A 112 7.67 10.53 8.84
C GLY A 112 8.88 10.63 7.91
N ARG A 113 9.39 11.85 7.65
CA ARG A 113 10.60 12.04 6.85
C ARG A 113 11.85 11.42 7.50
N ASP A 114 11.99 11.57 8.82
CA ASP A 114 13.11 10.98 9.54
C ASP A 114 13.03 9.45 9.54
N ILE A 115 11.83 8.88 9.70
CA ILE A 115 11.58 7.44 9.62
C ILE A 115 11.96 6.90 8.24
N ILE A 116 11.53 7.57 7.16
CA ILE A 116 11.81 7.18 5.78
C ILE A 116 13.30 7.30 5.49
N ALA A 117 13.93 8.42 5.84
CA ALA A 117 15.36 8.64 5.66
C ALA A 117 16.21 7.56 6.35
N ASN A 118 15.85 7.20 7.59
CA ASN A 118 16.49 6.12 8.32
C ASN A 118 16.28 4.75 7.63
N GLN A 119 15.07 4.46 7.14
CA GLN A 119 14.77 3.23 6.42
C GLN A 119 15.57 3.11 5.12
N MET A 120 15.75 4.21 4.41
CA MET A 120 16.53 4.27 3.18
C MET A 120 18.04 4.42 3.40
N SER A 121 18.46 4.75 4.61
CA SER A 121 19.86 5.12 4.93
C SER A 121 20.38 6.30 4.09
N VAL A 122 19.55 7.33 3.93
CA VAL A 122 19.85 8.56 3.20
C VAL A 122 19.63 9.80 4.08
N PRO A 123 20.15 10.98 3.72
CA PRO A 123 19.83 12.24 4.37
C PRO A 123 18.33 12.56 4.26
N LYS A 124 17.79 13.28 5.25
CA LYS A 124 16.35 13.65 5.31
C LYS A 124 15.89 14.52 4.12
N ASP A 125 16.78 15.29 3.55
CA ASP A 125 16.57 16.17 2.39
C ASP A 125 16.76 15.46 1.04
N HIS A 126 16.98 14.15 1.03
CA HIS A 126 17.05 13.38 -0.21
C HIS A 126 15.70 13.43 -0.94
N LYS A 127 15.72 13.70 -2.26
CA LYS A 127 14.52 13.90 -3.10
C LYS A 127 13.45 12.80 -2.97
N ASP A 128 13.89 11.55 -2.79
CA ASP A 128 13.00 10.41 -2.72
C ASP A 128 12.30 10.29 -1.36
N VAL A 129 12.80 10.98 -0.33
CA VAL A 129 12.16 11.01 1.00
C VAL A 129 10.81 11.72 0.92
N ASP A 130 10.72 12.88 0.25
CA ASP A 130 9.45 13.59 0.10
C ASP A 130 8.45 12.82 -0.76
N LEU A 131 8.94 12.15 -1.82
CA LEU A 131 8.09 11.32 -2.67
C LEU A 131 7.46 10.18 -1.86
N LEU A 132 8.27 9.45 -1.09
CA LEU A 132 7.81 8.35 -0.24
C LEU A 132 6.97 8.83 0.94
N TYR A 133 7.26 10.01 1.48
CA TYR A 133 6.49 10.62 2.56
C TYR A 133 5.03 10.90 2.14
N ASN A 134 4.83 11.47 0.96
CA ASN A 134 3.49 11.66 0.42
C ASN A 134 2.81 10.33 0.05
N LYS A 135 3.56 9.41 -0.55
CA LYS A 135 3.07 8.07 -0.93
C LYS A 135 2.56 7.27 0.27
N ILE A 136 3.34 7.18 1.34
CA ILE A 136 2.96 6.41 2.53
C ILE A 136 1.80 7.08 3.28
N TYR A 137 1.71 8.42 3.26
CA TYR A 137 0.54 9.10 3.79
C TYR A 137 -0.72 8.67 3.03
N ALA A 138 -0.73 8.81 1.71
CA ALA A 138 -1.86 8.44 0.86
C ALA A 138 -2.27 6.97 0.96
N ASP A 139 -1.28 6.06 1.01
CA ASP A 139 -1.53 4.62 0.95
C ASP A 139 -1.90 4.00 2.30
N PHE A 140 -1.60 4.67 3.41
CA PHE A 140 -1.74 4.04 4.71
C PHE A 140 -2.20 4.99 5.83
N ILE A 141 -1.53 6.13 6.02
CA ILE A 141 -1.78 6.98 7.19
C ILE A 141 -3.13 7.67 7.09
N GLU A 142 -3.50 8.20 5.92
CA GLU A 142 -4.79 8.88 5.73
C GLU A 142 -5.99 8.00 6.11
N ALA A 143 -5.93 6.70 5.81
CA ALA A 143 -7.00 5.78 6.16
C ALA A 143 -7.11 5.54 7.68
N ILE A 144 -6.00 5.61 8.42
CA ILE A 144 -5.99 5.56 9.89
C ILE A 144 -6.61 6.86 10.44
N ASP A 145 -6.15 8.02 9.95
CA ASP A 145 -6.70 9.33 10.33
C ASP A 145 -8.21 9.40 10.09
N ALA A 146 -8.67 8.94 8.92
CA ALA A 146 -10.09 8.95 8.56
C ALA A 146 -10.91 8.03 9.49
N ASN A 147 -10.41 6.82 9.75
CA ASN A 147 -11.11 5.87 10.62
C ASN A 147 -11.25 6.39 12.04
N ASP A 148 -10.18 6.95 12.59
CA ASP A 148 -10.14 7.48 13.95
C ASP A 148 -11.06 8.70 14.13
N ASN A 149 -11.14 9.56 13.11
CA ASN A 149 -12.04 10.71 13.10
C ASN A 149 -13.48 10.37 12.65
N GLY A 150 -13.83 9.09 12.42
CA GLY A 150 -15.15 8.67 11.99
C GLY A 150 -15.53 9.12 10.57
N ILE A 151 -14.55 9.36 9.71
CA ILE A 151 -14.75 9.82 8.32
C ILE A 151 -14.95 8.60 7.42
N ALA A 152 -16.12 8.52 6.78
CA ALA A 152 -16.43 7.46 5.83
C ALA A 152 -15.70 7.69 4.49
N SER A 153 -15.30 6.58 3.81
CA SER A 153 -14.64 6.64 2.48
C SER A 153 -15.51 7.26 1.38
N TYR A 154 -16.82 7.25 1.56
CA TYR A 154 -17.80 7.87 0.68
C TYR A 154 -18.77 8.69 1.51
N ASP A 155 -19.26 9.80 0.96
CA ASP A 155 -20.33 10.56 1.59
C ASP A 155 -21.59 9.69 1.73
N PRO A 156 -22.06 9.40 2.96
CA PRO A 156 -23.22 8.52 3.18
C PRO A 156 -24.50 9.04 2.54
N GLU A 157 -24.71 10.37 2.49
CA GLU A 157 -25.88 10.98 1.87
C GLU A 157 -25.86 10.83 0.35
N ALA A 158 -24.68 11.04 -0.27
CA ALA A 158 -24.50 10.84 -1.70
C ALA A 158 -24.69 9.37 -2.11
N VAL A 159 -24.18 8.41 -1.31
CA VAL A 159 -24.37 6.96 -1.52
C VAL A 159 -25.85 6.59 -1.44
N ALA A 160 -26.56 7.10 -0.43
CA ALA A 160 -27.99 6.87 -0.25
C ALA A 160 -28.80 7.47 -1.41
N ALA A 161 -28.51 8.71 -1.79
CA ALA A 161 -29.18 9.39 -2.91
C ALA A 161 -28.98 8.68 -4.26
N ALA A 162 -27.80 8.08 -4.47
CA ALA A 162 -27.51 7.28 -5.65
C ALA A 162 -28.07 5.85 -5.61
N SER A 163 -28.74 5.46 -4.51
CA SER A 163 -29.29 4.11 -4.30
C SER A 163 -28.25 3.00 -4.49
N ILE A 164 -26.99 3.25 -4.06
CA ILE A 164 -25.90 2.28 -4.15
C ILE A 164 -26.01 1.30 -2.98
N GLU A 165 -26.24 0.03 -3.30
CA GLU A 165 -26.31 -1.01 -2.29
C GLU A 165 -24.94 -1.66 -2.04
N LYS A 166 -24.62 -1.89 -0.78
CA LYS A 166 -23.43 -2.62 -0.37
C LYS A 166 -23.61 -4.11 -0.66
N ARG A 167 -22.77 -4.69 -1.50
CA ARG A 167 -22.89 -6.08 -1.96
C ARG A 167 -22.51 -7.13 -0.91
N PHE A 168 -21.68 -6.76 0.07
CA PHE A 168 -21.25 -7.64 1.17
C PHE A 168 -20.76 -6.81 2.37
N ARG A 169 -20.66 -7.46 3.53
CA ARG A 169 -20.14 -6.84 4.75
C ARG A 169 -18.61 -7.00 4.80
N ASP A 170 -17.86 -5.89 4.80
CA ASP A 170 -16.41 -5.84 4.80
C ASP A 170 -15.78 -5.18 6.05
N GLY A 171 -16.60 -4.60 6.93
CA GLY A 171 -16.12 -3.83 8.09
C GLY A 171 -15.26 -4.60 9.09
N GLY A 172 -15.39 -5.95 9.15
CA GLY A 172 -14.60 -6.78 10.05
C GLY A 172 -13.21 -7.20 9.52
N ILE A 173 -12.82 -6.78 8.30
CA ILE A 173 -11.52 -7.15 7.71
C ILE A 173 -10.56 -5.96 7.57
N THR A 174 -10.88 -4.83 8.20
CA THR A 174 -9.97 -3.67 8.21
C THR A 174 -8.90 -3.85 9.28
N ILE A 175 -7.74 -3.22 9.08
CA ILE A 175 -6.64 -3.25 10.07
C ILE A 175 -7.14 -2.67 11.40
N THR A 176 -7.92 -1.62 11.35
CA THR A 176 -8.47 -0.94 12.53
C THR A 176 -9.45 -1.82 13.29
N SER A 177 -10.29 -2.62 12.59
CA SER A 177 -11.17 -3.58 13.25
C SER A 177 -10.39 -4.71 13.93
N VAL A 178 -9.33 -5.22 13.28
CA VAL A 178 -8.47 -6.25 13.89
C VAL A 178 -7.77 -5.73 15.16
N VAL A 179 -7.26 -4.48 15.11
CA VAL A 179 -6.69 -3.85 16.31
C VAL A 179 -7.73 -3.68 17.41
N GLY A 180 -8.97 -3.30 17.05
CA GLY A 180 -10.09 -3.22 17.98
C GLY A 180 -10.39 -4.57 18.67
N ASP A 181 -10.38 -5.67 17.93
CA ASP A 181 -10.58 -7.01 18.47
C ASP A 181 -9.46 -7.44 19.45
N MET A 182 -8.25 -6.93 19.28
CA MET A 182 -7.12 -7.22 20.19
C MET A 182 -7.26 -6.64 21.60
N ASN A 183 -8.26 -5.78 21.87
CA ASN A 183 -8.61 -5.38 23.23
C ASN A 183 -9.21 -6.51 24.06
N TYR A 184 -9.62 -7.59 23.41
CA TYR A 184 -10.27 -8.72 24.08
C TYR A 184 -9.27 -9.89 24.18
N PRO A 185 -8.87 -10.30 25.41
CA PRO A 185 -7.95 -11.42 25.57
C PRO A 185 -8.55 -12.72 25.05
N ASP A 186 -7.69 -13.61 24.53
CA ASP A 186 -8.10 -14.92 24.10
C ASP A 186 -8.46 -15.76 25.34
N ALA A 187 -9.74 -16.03 25.54
CA ALA A 187 -10.27 -16.72 26.73
C ALA A 187 -9.74 -18.16 26.89
N THR A 188 -9.04 -18.69 25.87
CA THR A 188 -8.53 -20.08 25.87
C THR A 188 -7.07 -20.21 26.28
N SER A 189 -6.33 -19.10 26.46
CA SER A 189 -4.87 -19.15 26.45
C SER A 189 -4.17 -19.03 27.79
N SER A 190 -4.84 -18.66 28.91
CA SER A 190 -4.18 -18.62 30.22
C SER A 190 -5.16 -18.61 31.39
N GLU A 191 -4.72 -19.18 32.51
CA GLU A 191 -5.41 -19.11 33.81
C GLU A 191 -5.38 -17.70 34.42
N GLU A 192 -4.55 -16.77 33.85
CA GLU A 192 -4.47 -15.37 34.28
C GLU A 192 -4.87 -14.43 33.15
N PRO A 193 -5.66 -13.36 33.43
CA PRO A 193 -6.00 -12.35 32.44
C PRO A 193 -4.73 -11.69 31.89
N GLN A 194 -4.64 -11.53 30.56
CA GLN A 194 -3.56 -10.75 29.96
C GLN A 194 -3.68 -9.29 30.41
N GLU A 195 -2.56 -8.70 30.83
CA GLU A 195 -2.52 -7.28 31.20
C GLU A 195 -2.80 -6.41 29.96
N GLU A 196 -3.60 -5.36 30.13
CA GLU A 196 -3.99 -4.41 29.09
C GLU A 196 -2.79 -3.83 28.33
N ASP A 197 -1.69 -3.54 29.02
CA ASP A 197 -0.47 -3.02 28.40
C ASP A 197 0.23 -4.05 27.51
N ALA A 198 0.10 -5.34 27.82
CA ALA A 198 0.62 -6.41 26.97
C ALA A 198 -0.19 -6.55 25.68
N LEU A 199 -1.52 -6.45 25.76
CA LEU A 199 -2.40 -6.41 24.59
C LEU A 199 -2.12 -5.19 23.71
N PHE A 200 -1.96 -4.01 24.30
CA PHE A 200 -1.56 -2.81 23.59
C PHE A 200 -0.22 -2.99 22.87
N ALA A 201 0.78 -3.57 23.51
CA ALA A 201 2.09 -3.80 22.92
C ALA A 201 1.99 -4.75 21.69
N GLN A 202 1.14 -5.77 21.76
CA GLN A 202 0.85 -6.67 20.63
C GLN A 202 0.18 -5.89 19.49
N ALA A 203 -0.84 -5.09 19.77
CA ALA A 203 -1.55 -4.27 18.79
C ALA A 203 -0.61 -3.26 18.10
N SER A 204 0.22 -2.56 18.88
CA SER A 204 1.23 -1.64 18.36
C SER A 204 2.24 -2.36 17.44
N THR A 205 2.69 -3.54 17.84
CA THR A 205 3.58 -4.38 17.00
C THR A 205 2.89 -4.84 15.73
N PHE A 206 1.64 -5.27 15.81
CA PHE A 206 0.86 -5.72 14.66
C PHE A 206 0.71 -4.61 13.61
N ILE A 207 0.09 -3.48 13.98
CA ILE A 207 -0.14 -2.39 13.03
C ILE A 207 1.17 -1.79 12.52
N GLY A 208 2.17 -1.69 13.39
CA GLY A 208 3.50 -1.23 13.02
C GLY A 208 4.21 -2.15 12.03
N SER A 209 4.00 -3.48 12.13
CA SER A 209 4.54 -4.45 11.16
C SER A 209 3.94 -4.25 9.77
N VAL A 210 2.65 -3.93 9.71
CA VAL A 210 1.95 -3.62 8.45
C VAL A 210 2.51 -2.33 7.83
N PHE A 211 2.63 -1.25 8.64
CA PHE A 211 3.27 -0.01 8.21
C PHE A 211 4.68 -0.25 7.66
N SER A 212 5.52 -0.94 8.43
CA SER A 212 6.90 -1.22 8.04
C SER A 212 7.00 -2.05 6.76
N ARG A 213 6.07 -2.98 6.54
CA ARG A 213 5.97 -3.74 5.30
C ARG A 213 5.61 -2.84 4.11
N LYS A 214 4.62 -1.93 4.29
CA LYS A 214 4.25 -0.93 3.29
C LYS A 214 5.43 -0.03 2.92
N LEU A 215 6.12 0.51 3.93
CA LEU A 215 7.29 1.36 3.72
C LEU A 215 8.43 0.61 3.00
N ARG A 216 8.77 -0.60 3.43
CA ARG A 216 9.79 -1.40 2.74
C ARG A 216 9.41 -1.69 1.29
N HIS A 217 8.15 -2.03 1.02
CA HIS A 217 7.68 -2.24 -0.36
C HIS A 217 7.80 -0.96 -1.19
N ALA A 218 7.41 0.18 -0.65
CA ALA A 218 7.56 1.46 -1.33
C ALA A 218 9.02 1.78 -1.65
N CYS A 219 9.95 1.56 -0.72
CA CYS A 219 11.38 1.79 -0.92
C CYS A 219 12.04 0.79 -1.90
N SER A 220 11.72 -0.52 -1.77
CA SER A 220 12.46 -1.58 -2.47
C SER A 220 11.83 -2.02 -3.80
N SER A 221 10.57 -1.68 -4.04
CA SER A 221 9.84 -2.14 -5.22
C SER A 221 9.16 -1.00 -5.97
N TRP A 222 8.36 -0.19 -5.30
CA TRP A 222 7.61 0.89 -5.94
C TRP A 222 8.54 2.00 -6.47
N LEU A 223 9.43 2.52 -5.65
CA LEU A 223 10.34 3.60 -6.04
C LEU A 223 11.30 3.17 -7.18
N PRO A 224 11.98 2.00 -7.15
CA PRO A 224 12.79 1.55 -8.28
C PRO A 224 12.00 1.31 -9.57
N ALA A 225 10.72 0.94 -9.48
CA ALA A 225 9.87 0.73 -10.64
C ALA A 225 9.60 2.01 -11.45
N TRP A 226 9.63 3.17 -10.83
CA TRP A 226 9.41 4.46 -11.49
C TRP A 226 10.25 4.60 -12.77
N ASN A 227 11.57 4.47 -12.65
CA ASN A 227 12.47 4.62 -13.79
C ASN A 227 12.21 3.58 -14.88
N THR A 228 11.92 2.34 -14.49
CA THR A 228 11.63 1.24 -15.43
C THR A 228 10.35 1.52 -16.22
N VAL A 229 9.29 1.93 -15.55
CA VAL A 229 8.00 2.22 -16.20
C VAL A 229 8.09 3.51 -17.03
N GLN A 230 8.81 4.53 -16.55
CA GLN A 230 9.05 5.77 -17.29
C GLN A 230 9.75 5.49 -18.62
N ALA A 231 10.84 4.73 -18.61
CA ALA A 231 11.58 4.36 -19.82
C ALA A 231 10.70 3.57 -20.79
N ALA A 232 9.94 2.59 -20.29
CA ALA A 232 9.03 1.79 -21.11
C ALA A 232 7.88 2.66 -21.69
N TYR A 233 7.35 3.60 -20.92
CA TYR A 233 6.30 4.51 -21.39
C TYR A 233 6.82 5.48 -22.47
N ALA A 234 8.02 6.04 -22.31
CA ALA A 234 8.66 6.90 -23.28
C ALA A 234 8.86 6.20 -24.63
N SER A 235 9.31 4.93 -24.61
CA SER A 235 9.60 4.15 -25.84
C SER A 235 8.39 3.38 -26.39
N ARG A 236 7.19 3.50 -25.84
CA ARG A 236 6.02 2.71 -26.25
C ARG A 236 5.62 2.87 -27.72
N ARG A 237 5.89 4.04 -28.33
CA ARG A 237 5.60 4.30 -29.75
C ARG A 237 6.62 3.65 -30.68
N GLU A 238 7.81 3.31 -30.19
CA GLU A 238 8.81 2.50 -30.88
C GLU A 238 8.41 1.03 -30.86
N VAL A 239 7.76 0.57 -29.77
CA VAL A 239 7.20 -0.77 -29.66
C VAL A 239 6.05 -0.97 -30.64
N HIS A 240 5.09 -0.05 -30.68
CA HIS A 240 3.97 -0.06 -31.63
C HIS A 240 3.52 1.38 -31.92
N PRO A 241 3.28 1.77 -33.18
CA PRO A 241 2.97 3.17 -33.56
C PRO A 241 1.78 3.78 -32.83
N SER A 242 0.80 2.98 -32.41
CA SER A 242 -0.34 3.46 -31.62
C SER A 242 0.05 3.93 -30.20
N GLY A 243 1.21 3.51 -29.66
CA GLY A 243 1.58 3.75 -28.27
C GLY A 243 0.77 2.95 -27.25
N ARG A 244 -0.10 2.00 -27.67
CA ARG A 244 -1.03 1.26 -26.81
C ARG A 244 -0.42 0.02 -26.15
N ILE A 245 0.82 -0.33 -26.51
CA ILE A 245 1.55 -1.48 -25.98
C ILE A 245 2.80 -1.00 -25.24
N LEU A 246 2.95 -1.42 -23.99
CA LEU A 246 4.10 -1.14 -23.14
C LEU A 246 4.84 -2.47 -22.89
N VAL A 247 6.17 -2.45 -22.98
CA VAL A 247 7.01 -3.64 -22.73
C VAL A 247 7.92 -3.35 -21.55
N LEU A 248 7.80 -4.19 -20.51
CA LEU A 248 8.69 -4.14 -19.36
C LEU A 248 9.81 -5.18 -19.49
N PRO A 249 11.04 -4.86 -19.06
CA PRO A 249 12.17 -5.77 -19.22
C PRO A 249 12.12 -6.97 -18.27
N GLN A 250 11.30 -6.90 -17.21
CA GLN A 250 11.18 -7.95 -16.20
C GLN A 250 9.77 -8.02 -15.62
N GLY A 251 9.41 -9.17 -15.07
CA GLY A 251 8.19 -9.38 -14.31
C GLY A 251 8.28 -8.83 -12.87
N GLY A 252 7.15 -8.76 -12.20
CA GLY A 252 7.08 -8.33 -10.79
C GLY A 252 7.25 -6.82 -10.57
N VAL A 253 7.38 -6.02 -11.62
CA VAL A 253 7.42 -4.56 -11.53
C VAL A 253 6.03 -4.03 -11.16
N PRO A 254 5.87 -3.24 -10.08
CA PRO A 254 4.60 -2.59 -9.71
C PRO A 254 4.35 -1.38 -10.64
N TRP A 255 3.89 -1.68 -11.86
CA TRP A 255 3.80 -0.71 -12.95
C TRP A 255 2.52 0.13 -12.97
N LYS A 256 1.42 -0.37 -12.38
CA LYS A 256 0.08 0.21 -12.59
C LYS A 256 0.00 1.68 -12.23
N GLU A 257 0.29 2.02 -11.00
CA GLU A 257 0.21 3.38 -10.47
C GLU A 257 1.13 4.35 -11.26
N HIS A 258 2.36 3.91 -11.54
CA HIS A 258 3.30 4.72 -12.34
C HIS A 258 2.76 4.98 -13.74
N LEU A 259 2.18 3.96 -14.39
CA LEU A 259 1.57 4.12 -15.71
C LEU A 259 0.44 5.15 -15.70
N TYR A 260 -0.50 5.05 -14.75
CA TYR A 260 -1.59 6.03 -14.65
C TYR A 260 -1.09 7.43 -14.35
N ASN A 261 -0.02 7.60 -13.58
CA ASN A 261 0.59 8.89 -13.32
C ASN A 261 1.18 9.48 -14.61
N PHE A 262 1.96 8.71 -15.36
CA PHE A 262 2.52 9.16 -16.63
C PHE A 262 1.45 9.49 -17.67
N GLU A 263 0.38 8.71 -17.74
CA GLU A 263 -0.74 9.00 -18.63
C GLU A 263 -1.45 10.30 -18.22
N ARG A 264 -1.67 10.56 -16.94
CA ARG A 264 -2.26 11.82 -16.45
C ARG A 264 -1.37 13.03 -16.74
N GLU A 265 -0.06 12.89 -16.55
CA GLU A 265 0.92 13.95 -16.85
C GLU A 265 0.98 14.26 -18.35
N ALA A 266 0.88 13.23 -19.20
CA ALA A 266 0.95 13.37 -20.65
C ALA A 266 -0.38 13.80 -21.29
N ALA A 267 -1.51 13.64 -20.60
CA ALA A 267 -2.85 13.68 -21.18
C ALA A 267 -3.27 15.04 -21.76
N GLY A 268 -2.67 16.17 -21.42
CA GLY A 268 -3.07 17.46 -21.96
C GLY A 268 -4.58 17.59 -22.20
N SER A 269 -4.99 17.84 -23.45
CA SER A 269 -6.40 17.90 -23.88
C SER A 269 -6.97 16.59 -24.43
N ASP A 270 -6.14 15.57 -24.70
CA ASP A 270 -6.55 14.27 -25.25
C ASP A 270 -6.00 13.11 -24.41
N SER A 271 -6.74 12.81 -23.34
CA SER A 271 -6.37 11.74 -22.42
C SER A 271 -6.42 10.34 -23.06
N GLU A 272 -7.26 10.12 -24.07
CA GLU A 272 -7.40 8.82 -24.70
C GLU A 272 -6.19 8.46 -25.56
N ALA A 273 -5.60 9.42 -26.27
CA ALA A 273 -4.43 9.19 -27.13
C ALA A 273 -3.20 8.67 -26.38
N GLU A 274 -3.08 8.96 -25.08
CA GLU A 274 -1.94 8.59 -24.25
C GLU A 274 -2.12 7.26 -23.51
N GLN A 275 -3.31 6.63 -23.55
CA GLN A 275 -3.62 5.41 -22.81
C GLN A 275 -2.91 4.18 -23.39
N VAL A 276 -2.30 3.39 -22.51
CA VAL A 276 -1.81 2.04 -22.80
C VAL A 276 -2.92 1.01 -22.57
N TYR A 277 -3.04 0.02 -23.45
CA TYR A 277 -4.04 -1.04 -23.31
C TYR A 277 -3.44 -2.34 -22.85
N TYR A 278 -2.20 -2.64 -23.25
CA TYR A 278 -1.52 -3.91 -22.94
C TYR A 278 -0.12 -3.66 -22.38
N VAL A 279 0.23 -4.39 -21.34
CA VAL A 279 1.57 -4.42 -20.77
C VAL A 279 2.14 -5.83 -20.94
N LEU A 280 3.30 -5.92 -21.57
CA LEU A 280 4.01 -7.17 -21.83
C LEU A 280 5.20 -7.28 -20.89
N TYR A 281 5.41 -8.45 -20.31
CA TYR A 281 6.56 -8.73 -19.46
C TYR A 281 6.86 -10.23 -19.36
N PRO A 282 8.14 -10.63 -19.13
CA PRO A 282 8.49 -12.02 -18.87
C PRO A 282 8.01 -12.45 -17.47
N GLU A 283 7.65 -13.70 -17.26
CA GLU A 283 7.23 -14.23 -15.94
C GLU A 283 8.34 -14.17 -14.89
N SER A 284 9.59 -14.32 -15.34
CA SER A 284 10.78 -14.29 -14.49
C SER A 284 11.98 -13.72 -15.25
N ALA A 285 13.07 -13.49 -14.54
CA ALA A 285 14.34 -13.05 -15.12
C ALA A 285 15.15 -14.19 -15.77
N THR A 286 14.62 -15.42 -15.78
CA THR A 286 15.30 -16.60 -16.37
C THR A 286 15.24 -16.53 -17.88
N GLU A 287 16.33 -16.85 -18.55
CA GLU A 287 16.38 -16.97 -20.01
C GLU A 287 15.32 -18.01 -20.49
N GLY A 288 14.60 -17.68 -21.55
CA GLY A 288 13.50 -18.51 -22.06
C GLY A 288 12.20 -18.44 -21.22
N ALA A 289 12.10 -17.51 -20.27
CA ALA A 289 10.86 -17.29 -19.52
C ALA A 289 9.67 -16.99 -20.43
N LYS A 290 8.52 -17.54 -20.08
CA LYS A 290 7.25 -17.22 -20.75
C LYS A 290 6.90 -15.74 -20.57
N TRP A 291 6.12 -15.22 -21.50
CA TRP A 291 5.71 -13.83 -21.53
C TRP A 291 4.23 -13.68 -21.19
N ARG A 292 3.89 -12.58 -20.56
CA ARG A 292 2.52 -12.19 -20.23
C ARG A 292 2.05 -11.04 -21.11
N VAL A 293 0.77 -11.08 -21.45
CA VAL A 293 0.02 -9.96 -22.02
C VAL A 293 -1.03 -9.59 -20.99
N GLN A 294 -0.84 -8.50 -20.28
CA GLN A 294 -1.78 -8.04 -19.26
C GLN A 294 -2.52 -6.80 -19.75
N CYS A 295 -3.85 -6.82 -19.67
CA CYS A 295 -4.67 -5.66 -20.00
C CYS A 295 -4.59 -4.62 -18.91
N VAL A 296 -4.55 -3.34 -19.29
CA VAL A 296 -4.66 -2.22 -18.36
C VAL A 296 -6.12 -2.02 -17.99
N SER A 297 -6.40 -1.87 -16.70
CA SER A 297 -7.75 -1.60 -16.19
C SER A 297 -8.17 -0.14 -16.49
N VAL A 298 -9.49 0.13 -16.46
CA VAL A 298 -10.03 1.48 -16.74
C VAL A 298 -9.54 2.53 -15.75
N ASN A 299 -9.28 2.11 -14.49
CA ASN A 299 -8.63 2.91 -13.45
C ASN A 299 -7.91 1.99 -12.45
N GLU A 300 -7.16 2.57 -11.51
CA GLU A 300 -6.30 1.84 -10.56
C GLU A 300 -7.06 0.83 -9.69
N GLY A 301 -8.28 1.16 -9.25
CA GLY A 301 -9.11 0.32 -8.40
C GLY A 301 -10.05 -0.65 -9.15
N SER A 302 -10.04 -0.63 -10.49
CA SER A 302 -10.98 -1.41 -11.30
C SER A 302 -10.42 -2.78 -11.69
N PHE A 303 -11.31 -3.78 -11.73
CA PHE A 303 -11.06 -5.08 -12.38
C PHE A 303 -11.50 -5.09 -13.85
N VAL A 304 -12.14 -4.03 -14.35
CA VAL A 304 -12.58 -3.92 -15.73
C VAL A 304 -11.41 -3.46 -16.60
N SER A 305 -11.07 -4.24 -17.63
CA SER A 305 -10.01 -3.90 -18.58
C SER A 305 -10.48 -2.84 -19.57
N ARG A 306 -9.61 -1.88 -19.94
CA ARG A 306 -9.86 -0.91 -21.02
C ARG A 306 -10.21 -1.61 -22.34
N LYS A 307 -9.43 -2.63 -22.66
CA LYS A 307 -9.66 -3.50 -23.81
C LYS A 307 -9.25 -4.93 -23.43
N PRO A 308 -10.19 -5.81 -23.05
CA PRO A 308 -9.87 -7.20 -22.73
C PRO A 308 -9.42 -7.95 -23.97
N LEU A 309 -8.67 -9.04 -23.78
CA LEU A 309 -8.30 -9.96 -24.87
C LEU A 309 -9.55 -10.54 -25.54
N PRO A 310 -9.48 -10.91 -26.85
CA PRO A 310 -10.62 -11.37 -27.63
C PRO A 310 -11.42 -12.48 -26.97
N GLU A 311 -12.72 -12.45 -27.15
CA GLU A 311 -13.64 -13.38 -26.49
C GLU A 311 -13.38 -14.83 -26.91
N SER A 312 -13.06 -15.07 -28.17
CA SER A 312 -12.73 -16.39 -28.72
C SER A 312 -11.52 -17.07 -28.05
N TRP A 313 -10.63 -16.27 -27.39
CA TRP A 313 -9.43 -16.79 -26.75
C TRP A 313 -9.64 -17.08 -25.25
N ARG A 314 -10.71 -16.54 -24.66
CA ARG A 314 -10.92 -16.56 -23.21
C ARG A 314 -11.22 -17.96 -22.71
N GLY A 315 -10.52 -18.38 -21.64
CA GLY A 315 -10.65 -19.70 -21.03
C GLY A 315 -9.91 -20.81 -21.79
N VAL A 316 -9.31 -20.52 -22.94
CA VAL A 316 -8.59 -21.48 -23.78
C VAL A 316 -7.10 -21.52 -23.42
N ARG A 317 -6.45 -22.67 -23.61
CA ARG A 317 -5.07 -22.92 -23.20
C ARG A 317 -4.31 -23.76 -24.22
N ASP A 318 -2.98 -23.63 -24.18
CA ASP A 318 -2.00 -24.50 -24.83
C ASP A 318 -2.34 -24.79 -26.31
N ALA A 319 -2.32 -26.03 -26.76
CA ALA A 319 -2.57 -26.40 -28.17
C ALA A 319 -3.97 -26.01 -28.67
N ASP A 320 -4.98 -26.01 -27.80
CA ASP A 320 -6.34 -25.56 -28.17
C ASP A 320 -6.35 -24.09 -28.50
N LEU A 321 -5.60 -23.29 -27.72
CA LEU A 321 -5.46 -21.86 -27.98
C LEU A 321 -4.66 -21.61 -29.24
N ASP A 322 -3.57 -22.33 -29.49
CA ASP A 322 -2.84 -22.25 -30.75
C ASP A 322 -3.75 -22.56 -31.96
N GLY A 323 -4.65 -23.54 -31.82
CA GLY A 323 -5.66 -23.87 -32.85
C GLY A 323 -6.63 -22.71 -33.11
N VAL A 324 -7.14 -22.06 -32.06
CA VAL A 324 -8.02 -20.88 -32.16
C VAL A 324 -7.28 -19.73 -32.87
N LEU A 325 -6.06 -19.42 -32.41
CA LEU A 325 -5.25 -18.33 -32.94
C LEU A 325 -4.86 -18.54 -34.42
N ALA A 326 -4.62 -19.81 -34.84
CA ALA A 326 -4.30 -20.17 -36.21
C ALA A 326 -5.51 -20.09 -37.15
N ALA A 327 -6.70 -20.38 -36.62
CA ALA A 327 -7.96 -20.34 -37.41
C ALA A 327 -8.43 -18.91 -37.70
N GLU A 328 -8.02 -17.94 -36.88
CA GLU A 328 -8.39 -16.54 -37.08
C GLU A 328 -7.54 -15.85 -38.14
N SER A 329 -8.19 -15.12 -39.04
CA SER A 329 -7.53 -14.25 -40.01
C SER A 329 -7.05 -12.97 -39.32
N GLY A 330 -5.88 -12.46 -39.68
CA GLY A 330 -5.35 -11.18 -39.18
C GLY A 330 -3.84 -11.13 -39.11
N ALA A 331 -3.31 -9.90 -39.07
CA ALA A 331 -1.88 -9.66 -38.96
C ALA A 331 -1.58 -8.95 -37.63
N PRO A 332 -0.42 -9.22 -37.01
CA PRO A 332 0.57 -10.22 -37.40
C PRO A 332 0.08 -11.67 -37.14
N LYS A 333 0.66 -12.67 -37.85
CA LYS A 333 0.43 -14.07 -37.49
C LYS A 333 1.01 -14.36 -36.13
N ILE A 334 0.21 -14.94 -35.24
CA ILE A 334 0.68 -15.36 -33.91
C ILE A 334 1.40 -16.69 -34.06
N PRO A 335 2.66 -16.86 -33.64
CA PRO A 335 3.36 -18.13 -33.67
C PRO A 335 2.73 -19.14 -32.69
N GLU A 336 3.00 -20.43 -32.89
CA GLU A 336 2.66 -21.48 -31.92
C GLU A 336 3.40 -21.22 -30.57
N GLY A 337 2.78 -21.66 -29.48
CA GLY A 337 3.32 -21.51 -28.13
C GLY A 337 2.47 -20.62 -27.23
N ALA A 338 1.20 -20.42 -27.57
CA ALA A 338 0.26 -19.81 -26.64
C ALA A 338 0.12 -20.66 -25.37
N VAL A 339 0.03 -20.01 -24.21
CA VAL A 339 -0.04 -20.71 -22.93
C VAL A 339 -1.45 -20.70 -22.37
N PHE A 340 -2.09 -19.54 -22.32
CA PHE A 340 -3.47 -19.38 -21.87
C PHE A 340 -4.00 -17.98 -22.13
N VAL A 341 -5.32 -17.86 -22.10
CA VAL A 341 -6.03 -16.58 -21.86
C VAL A 341 -7.02 -16.81 -20.72
N HIS A 342 -6.99 -15.96 -19.71
CA HIS A 342 -7.90 -16.04 -18.57
C HIS A 342 -9.37 -15.86 -19.03
N ALA A 343 -10.31 -16.50 -18.34
CA ALA A 343 -11.73 -16.49 -18.70
C ALA A 343 -12.35 -15.08 -18.80
N SER A 344 -11.88 -14.12 -18.00
CA SER A 344 -12.30 -12.71 -18.11
C SER A 344 -11.53 -11.89 -19.14
N GLY A 345 -10.51 -12.46 -19.78
CA GLY A 345 -9.70 -11.79 -20.81
C GLY A 345 -8.72 -10.73 -20.29
N PHE A 346 -8.51 -10.60 -18.98
CA PHE A 346 -7.62 -9.54 -18.44
C PHE A 346 -6.13 -9.83 -18.59
N ILE A 347 -5.77 -11.10 -18.79
CA ILE A 347 -4.38 -11.54 -18.93
C ILE A 347 -4.32 -12.80 -19.80
N GLY A 348 -3.25 -12.89 -20.60
CA GLY A 348 -2.86 -14.07 -21.35
C GLY A 348 -1.36 -14.32 -21.28
N GLY A 349 -0.90 -15.39 -21.89
CA GLY A 349 0.51 -15.73 -21.92
C GLY A 349 0.93 -16.47 -23.18
N HIS A 350 2.19 -16.29 -23.55
CA HIS A 350 2.85 -16.96 -24.66
C HIS A 350 4.25 -17.41 -24.25
N GLN A 351 4.79 -18.43 -24.91
CA GLN A 351 6.15 -18.91 -24.62
C GLN A 351 7.23 -17.90 -25.00
N THR A 352 6.97 -17.04 -25.99
CA THR A 352 7.94 -16.08 -26.51
C THR A 352 7.42 -14.64 -26.40
N ARG A 353 8.35 -13.68 -26.42
CA ARG A 353 8.04 -12.24 -26.49
C ARG A 353 7.29 -11.89 -27.75
N GLU A 354 7.74 -12.43 -28.88
CA GLU A 354 7.17 -12.17 -30.20
C GLU A 354 5.72 -12.64 -30.27
N GLY A 355 5.43 -13.80 -29.70
CA GLY A 355 4.07 -14.32 -29.63
C GLY A 355 3.16 -13.49 -28.74
N ALA A 356 3.63 -13.10 -27.55
CA ALA A 356 2.90 -12.21 -26.67
C ALA A 356 2.63 -10.84 -27.33
N TYR A 357 3.62 -10.29 -28.04
CA TYR A 357 3.47 -9.06 -28.82
C TYR A 357 2.43 -9.23 -29.93
N ALA A 358 2.50 -10.31 -30.69
CA ALA A 358 1.52 -10.59 -31.77
C ALA A 358 0.09 -10.73 -31.20
N MET A 359 -0.09 -11.37 -30.04
CA MET A 359 -1.38 -11.42 -29.34
C MET A 359 -1.89 -10.01 -29.01
N ALA A 360 -1.04 -9.14 -28.44
CA ALA A 360 -1.42 -7.77 -28.10
C ALA A 360 -1.81 -6.95 -29.34
N VAL A 361 -1.02 -7.02 -30.42
CA VAL A 361 -1.30 -6.30 -31.67
C VAL A 361 -2.62 -6.77 -32.30
N ARG A 362 -2.86 -8.09 -32.37
CA ARG A 362 -4.14 -8.62 -32.89
C ARG A 362 -5.33 -8.21 -32.03
N SER A 363 -5.16 -8.16 -30.72
CA SER A 363 -6.20 -7.66 -29.82
C SER A 363 -6.50 -6.18 -30.01
N LEU A 364 -5.54 -5.37 -30.47
CA LEU A 364 -5.79 -3.95 -30.80
C LEU A 364 -6.68 -3.80 -32.04
N ALA A 365 -6.55 -4.71 -33.01
CA ALA A 365 -7.25 -4.66 -34.31
C ALA A 365 -8.71 -5.16 -34.25
N GLN A 366 -9.07 -5.90 -33.21
CA GLN A 366 -10.45 -6.38 -32.96
C GLN A 366 -11.22 -5.40 -32.09
#